data_872965b5d31035c4c1cdcdd79d47e5d3
#
_entry.id   872965b5d31035c4c1cdcdd79d47e5d3
#
_cell.length_a   1.000
_cell.length_b   1.000
_cell.length_c   1.000
_cell.angle_alpha   90.00
_cell.angle_beta   90.00
_cell.angle_gamma   90.00
#
_symmetry.space_group_name_H-M   'P 1'
#
loop_
_entity.id
_entity.type
_entity.pdbx_description
1 polymer ?
#
loop_
_entity_poly.entity_id
_entity_poly.type
_entity_poly.pdbx_seq_one_letter_code
_entity_poly.pdbx_strand_id
1 'polypeptide(L)'
;RVVIDMKRLLILIYSVVSYLLFLIGIGFLFLLLTNIGIHNMMSNDSISGIMPWLINIGLMILFALSHSIPARLKFKQRYPCSPAIERNTYVFVSGVVLILLTIYWQPLPGKLWQLPSHSMGAILLNIIGGLGWIICIASTFMVSHTDLYGLRQSWLQWKNKAYTHIPFQMRGFYKLTRHPMMTGFLIAFWFTPDMTSGRLLFNIGMTIYIFWGIYLEEIDLKETLGKEYHEYLKKVPKIIPKLSKNHYK
;
A
#
# COMPACT_ATOMS: atom_id res chain seq x y z
N ARG A 1 10.64 41.52 3.79
CA ARG A 1 10.26 40.51 4.81
C ARG A 1 9.26 39.56 4.16
N VAL A 2 9.62 38.30 4.03
CA VAL A 2 8.69 37.26 3.60
C VAL A 2 7.71 37.05 4.75
N VAL A 3 6.48 37.54 4.62
CA VAL A 3 5.41 37.23 5.59
C VAL A 3 5.10 35.74 5.40
N ILE A 4 5.52 34.93 6.38
CA ILE A 4 5.26 33.49 6.38
C ILE A 4 3.75 33.31 6.60
N ASP A 5 3.07 32.75 5.60
CA ASP A 5 1.67 32.35 5.74
C ASP A 5 1.59 31.14 6.68
N MET A 6 1.25 31.38 7.93
CA MET A 6 1.17 30.39 9.00
C MET A 6 0.31 29.17 8.61
N LYS A 7 -0.80 29.40 7.92
CA LYS A 7 -1.69 28.31 7.47
C LYS A 7 -0.98 27.38 6.48
N ARG A 8 -0.22 27.93 5.54
CA ARG A 8 0.53 27.13 4.56
C ARG A 8 1.67 26.36 5.21
N LEU A 9 2.34 26.98 6.20
CA LEU A 9 3.38 26.31 6.98
C LEU A 9 2.80 25.12 7.76
N LEU A 10 1.67 25.29 8.42
CA LEU A 10 1.01 24.21 9.15
C LEU A 10 0.60 23.04 8.23
N ILE A 11 0.11 23.34 7.02
CA ILE A 11 -0.22 22.30 6.04
C ILE A 11 1.05 21.55 5.57
N LEU A 12 2.16 22.26 5.38
CA LEU A 12 3.42 21.62 5.00
C LEU A 12 3.96 20.72 6.13
N ILE A 13 3.91 21.20 7.39
CA ILE A 13 4.29 20.38 8.56
C ILE A 13 3.38 19.16 8.67
N TYR A 14 2.06 19.32 8.53
CA TYR A 14 1.11 18.23 8.53
C TYR A 14 1.42 17.18 7.45
N SER A 15 1.82 17.62 6.27
CA SER A 15 2.23 16.74 5.18
C SER A 15 3.45 15.88 5.54
N VAL A 16 4.48 16.50 6.10
CA VAL A 16 5.70 15.80 6.52
C VAL A 16 5.39 14.80 7.65
N VAL A 17 4.60 15.22 8.65
CA VAL A 17 4.18 14.35 9.77
C VAL A 17 3.35 13.16 9.24
N SER A 18 2.40 13.41 8.34
CA SER A 18 1.59 12.35 7.72
C SER A 18 2.43 11.33 6.96
N TYR A 19 3.39 11.82 6.19
CA TYR A 19 4.32 10.98 5.44
C TYR A 19 5.21 10.13 6.35
N LEU A 20 5.81 10.73 7.38
CA LEU A 20 6.66 10.02 8.35
C LEU A 20 5.85 8.97 9.12
N LEU A 21 4.63 9.31 9.55
CA LEU A 21 3.73 8.38 10.22
C LEU A 21 3.38 7.17 9.33
N PHE A 22 3.13 7.42 8.05
CA PHE A 22 2.88 6.36 7.09
C PHE A 22 4.11 5.47 6.87
N LEU A 23 5.31 6.05 6.78
CA LEU A 23 6.56 5.28 6.69
C LEU A 23 6.79 4.41 7.94
N ILE A 24 6.49 4.94 9.12
CA ILE A 24 6.52 4.17 10.38
C ILE A 24 5.53 2.99 10.28
N GLY A 25 4.30 3.22 9.82
CA GLY A 25 3.30 2.16 9.66
C GLY A 25 3.74 1.06 8.69
N ILE A 26 4.33 1.43 7.54
CA ILE A 26 4.91 0.45 6.59
C ILE A 26 6.10 -0.29 7.22
N GLY A 27 6.94 0.39 8.00
CA GLY A 27 8.04 -0.22 8.73
C GLY A 27 7.54 -1.26 9.75
N PHE A 28 6.52 -0.94 10.54
CA PHE A 28 5.89 -1.90 11.45
C PHE A 28 5.28 -3.09 10.71
N LEU A 29 4.60 -2.86 9.59
CA LEU A 29 4.08 -3.95 8.76
C LEU A 29 5.21 -4.85 8.22
N PHE A 30 6.30 -4.25 7.77
CA PHE A 30 7.48 -4.99 7.33
C PHE A 30 8.04 -5.87 8.45
N LEU A 31 8.22 -5.31 9.68
CA LEU A 31 8.70 -6.04 10.84
C LEU A 31 7.75 -7.18 11.25
N LEU A 32 6.44 -6.92 11.24
CA LEU A 32 5.41 -7.93 11.49
C LEU A 32 5.52 -9.11 10.53
N LEU A 33 5.67 -8.84 9.23
CA LEU A 33 5.70 -9.86 8.18
C LEU A 33 7.04 -10.58 8.06
N THR A 34 8.14 -9.97 8.48
CA THR A 34 9.47 -10.58 8.42
C THR A 34 9.89 -11.29 9.71
N ASN A 35 9.10 -11.15 10.78
CA ASN A 35 9.43 -11.62 12.15
C ASN A 35 10.78 -11.09 12.67
N ILE A 36 11.21 -9.90 12.21
CA ILE A 36 12.45 -9.26 12.64
C ILE A 36 12.15 -8.35 13.85
N GLY A 37 12.70 -8.68 15.02
CA GLY A 37 12.96 -7.76 16.13
C GLY A 37 11.81 -7.38 17.06
N ILE A 38 10.57 -7.26 16.63
CA ILE A 38 9.46 -6.91 17.51
C ILE A 38 8.49 -8.09 17.56
N HIS A 39 8.42 -8.71 18.74
CA HIS A 39 7.52 -9.80 19.08
C HIS A 39 7.12 -10.69 17.90
N ASN A 40 7.26 -11.98 18.08
CA ASN A 40 6.68 -13.00 17.22
C ASN A 40 5.13 -12.87 17.14
N MET A 41 4.63 -11.70 16.69
CA MET A 41 3.20 -11.42 16.58
C MET A 41 2.49 -12.39 15.63
N MET A 42 3.28 -13.04 14.77
CA MET A 42 2.83 -14.14 13.93
C MET A 42 3.22 -15.52 14.52
N SER A 43 3.71 -15.57 15.78
CA SER A 43 4.20 -16.78 16.43
C SER A 43 3.10 -17.63 17.07
N ASN A 44 3.50 -18.84 17.49
CA ASN A 44 2.61 -19.86 18.05
C ASN A 44 2.13 -19.63 19.48
N ASP A 45 2.57 -18.57 20.19
CA ASP A 45 2.14 -18.25 21.56
C ASP A 45 0.72 -17.68 21.51
N SER A 46 -0.21 -18.56 21.21
CA SER A 46 -1.56 -18.22 20.85
C SER A 46 -2.49 -18.13 22.05
N ILE A 47 -3.27 -17.07 22.08
CA ILE A 47 -4.48 -17.02 22.89
C ILE A 47 -5.50 -17.97 22.25
N SER A 48 -5.96 -18.98 22.99
CA SER A 48 -7.00 -19.90 22.50
C SER A 48 -8.35 -19.19 22.39
N GLY A 49 -9.17 -19.58 21.42
CA GLY A 49 -10.52 -19.08 21.24
C GLY A 49 -10.73 -18.27 19.97
N ILE A 50 -11.97 -17.82 19.76
CA ILE A 50 -12.40 -17.10 18.55
C ILE A 50 -12.01 -15.61 18.56
N MET A 51 -11.82 -15.03 19.75
CA MET A 51 -11.61 -13.58 19.91
C MET A 51 -10.40 -13.03 19.12
N PRO A 52 -9.20 -13.67 19.15
CA PRO A 52 -8.07 -13.22 18.34
C PRO A 52 -8.35 -13.16 16.82
N TRP A 53 -9.13 -14.11 16.30
CA TRP A 53 -9.55 -14.12 14.90
C TRP A 53 -10.45 -12.93 14.58
N LEU A 54 -11.43 -12.66 15.43
CA LEU A 54 -12.36 -11.53 15.24
C LEU A 54 -11.64 -10.19 15.32
N ILE A 55 -10.69 -10.03 16.25
CA ILE A 55 -9.87 -8.82 16.36
C ILE A 55 -9.06 -8.61 15.06
N ASN A 56 -8.35 -9.62 14.58
CA ASN A 56 -7.54 -9.52 13.38
C ASN A 56 -8.38 -9.21 12.13
N ILE A 57 -9.52 -9.87 11.98
CA ILE A 57 -10.47 -9.58 10.89
C ILE A 57 -11.00 -8.15 11.00
N GLY A 58 -11.38 -7.70 12.20
CA GLY A 58 -11.83 -6.34 12.47
C GLY A 58 -10.79 -5.28 12.10
N LEU A 59 -9.52 -5.52 12.45
CA LEU A 59 -8.39 -4.65 12.09
C LEU A 59 -8.17 -4.58 10.57
N MET A 60 -8.27 -5.71 9.86
CA MET A 60 -8.17 -5.71 8.40
C MET A 60 -9.34 -4.99 7.74
N ILE A 61 -10.57 -5.17 8.25
CA ILE A 61 -11.75 -4.45 7.76
C ILE A 61 -11.59 -2.95 8.02
N LEU A 62 -11.15 -2.54 9.20
CA LEU A 62 -10.88 -1.15 9.54
C LEU A 62 -9.88 -0.53 8.56
N PHE A 63 -8.78 -1.24 8.27
CA PHE A 63 -7.79 -0.81 7.28
C PHE A 63 -8.42 -0.69 5.89
N ALA A 64 -9.12 -1.73 5.43
CA ALA A 64 -9.74 -1.75 4.11
C ALA A 64 -10.73 -0.60 3.90
N LEU A 65 -11.59 -0.33 4.88
CA LEU A 65 -12.59 0.75 4.80
C LEU A 65 -11.93 2.13 4.85
N SER A 66 -11.05 2.36 5.83
CA SER A 66 -10.39 3.66 6.01
C SER A 66 -9.45 4.01 4.84
N HIS A 67 -8.88 3.01 4.18
CA HIS A 67 -8.01 3.20 3.02
C HIS A 67 -8.79 3.30 1.69
N SER A 68 -9.91 2.58 1.53
CA SER A 68 -10.66 2.58 0.26
C SER A 68 -11.67 3.72 0.15
N ILE A 69 -12.44 3.99 1.21
CA ILE A 69 -13.57 4.94 1.13
C ILE A 69 -13.10 6.36 0.79
N PRO A 70 -12.11 6.95 1.49
CA PRO A 70 -11.65 8.31 1.18
C PRO A 70 -10.94 8.42 -0.18
N ALA A 71 -10.49 7.32 -0.74
CA ALA A 71 -9.86 7.30 -2.06
C ALA A 71 -10.86 7.49 -3.22
N ARG A 72 -12.15 7.22 -3.00
CA ARG A 72 -13.19 7.25 -4.05
C ARG A 72 -13.53 8.66 -4.53
N LEU A 73 -13.74 8.81 -5.85
CA LEU A 73 -14.16 10.07 -6.47
C LEU A 73 -15.46 10.61 -5.82
N LYS A 74 -16.46 9.76 -5.62
CA LYS A 74 -17.73 10.13 -4.99
C LYS A 74 -17.55 10.67 -3.57
N PHE A 75 -16.63 10.09 -2.78
CA PHE A 75 -16.32 10.58 -1.42
C PHE A 75 -15.67 11.97 -1.49
N LYS A 76 -14.70 12.17 -2.36
CA LYS A 76 -14.00 13.44 -2.56
C LYS A 76 -14.94 14.55 -3.03
N GLN A 77 -15.87 14.24 -3.93
CA GLN A 77 -16.91 15.17 -4.38
C GLN A 77 -17.88 15.56 -3.25
N ARG A 78 -18.18 14.62 -2.33
CA ARG A 78 -19.07 14.88 -1.19
C ARG A 78 -18.43 15.73 -0.10
N TYR A 79 -17.11 15.60 0.07
CA TYR A 79 -16.33 16.29 1.10
C TYR A 79 -15.17 17.07 0.46
N PRO A 80 -15.46 18.14 -0.28
CA PRO A 80 -14.44 18.89 -1.01
C PRO A 80 -13.52 19.63 -0.03
N CYS A 81 -12.21 19.45 -0.22
CA CYS A 81 -11.17 20.19 0.48
C CYS A 81 -9.98 20.46 -0.44
N SER A 82 -8.99 21.22 0.04
CA SER A 82 -7.81 21.45 -0.79
C SER A 82 -7.07 20.14 -1.08
N PRO A 83 -6.48 19.96 -2.28
CA PRO A 83 -5.76 18.73 -2.64
C PRO A 83 -4.68 18.33 -1.64
N ALA A 84 -4.02 19.30 -0.99
CA ALA A 84 -3.04 19.05 0.05
C ALA A 84 -3.66 18.45 1.32
N ILE A 85 -4.75 19.03 1.82
CA ILE A 85 -5.43 18.52 3.02
C ILE A 85 -6.02 17.15 2.74
N GLU A 86 -6.71 16.96 1.61
CA GLU A 86 -7.30 15.70 1.20
C GLU A 86 -6.27 14.57 1.19
N ARG A 87 -5.17 14.78 0.46
CA ARG A 87 -4.15 13.73 0.30
C ARG A 87 -3.39 13.45 1.60
N ASN A 88 -3.04 14.50 2.35
CA ASN A 88 -2.33 14.33 3.61
C ASN A 88 -3.18 13.63 4.68
N THR A 89 -4.47 13.96 4.76
CA THR A 89 -5.39 13.28 5.70
C THR A 89 -5.55 11.81 5.34
N TYR A 90 -5.67 11.51 4.04
CA TYR A 90 -5.69 10.13 3.57
C TYR A 90 -4.43 9.35 3.97
N VAL A 91 -3.24 9.94 3.77
CA VAL A 91 -1.95 9.33 4.13
C VAL A 91 -1.82 9.19 5.65
N PHE A 92 -2.21 10.22 6.42
CA PHE A 92 -2.21 10.21 7.88
C PHE A 92 -3.08 9.07 8.43
N VAL A 93 -4.35 9.01 8.03
CA VAL A 93 -5.28 7.98 8.49
C VAL A 93 -4.79 6.58 8.10
N SER A 94 -4.29 6.41 6.87
CA SER A 94 -3.70 5.14 6.43
C SER A 94 -2.53 4.71 7.30
N GLY A 95 -1.63 5.64 7.67
CA GLY A 95 -0.50 5.38 8.55
C GLY A 95 -0.94 4.99 9.95
N VAL A 96 -1.87 5.74 10.56
CA VAL A 96 -2.42 5.43 11.89
C VAL A 96 -3.06 4.05 11.92
N VAL A 97 -3.95 3.75 10.96
CA VAL A 97 -4.66 2.47 10.96
C VAL A 97 -3.72 1.31 10.66
N LEU A 98 -2.68 1.52 9.85
CA LEU A 98 -1.65 0.51 9.62
C LEU A 98 -0.83 0.22 10.89
N ILE A 99 -0.49 1.25 11.67
CA ILE A 99 0.17 1.09 12.98
C ILE A 99 -0.76 0.34 13.95
N LEU A 100 -2.04 0.71 14.03
CA LEU A 100 -3.01 0.00 14.88
C LEU A 100 -3.14 -1.46 14.47
N LEU A 101 -3.25 -1.75 13.18
CA LEU A 101 -3.31 -3.12 12.67
C LEU A 101 -2.10 -3.94 13.11
N THR A 102 -0.90 -3.36 13.05
CA THR A 102 0.32 -4.08 13.40
C THR A 102 0.52 -4.24 14.90
N ILE A 103 0.21 -3.22 15.71
CA ILE A 103 0.38 -3.26 17.17
C ILE A 103 -0.66 -4.16 17.84
N TYR A 104 -1.90 -4.14 17.38
CA TYR A 104 -3.00 -4.91 17.96
C TYR A 104 -3.24 -6.27 17.29
N TRP A 105 -2.40 -6.64 16.31
CA TRP A 105 -2.48 -7.96 15.69
C TRP A 105 -2.30 -9.04 16.76
N GLN A 106 -3.25 -9.97 16.83
CA GLN A 106 -3.23 -11.07 17.80
C GLN A 106 -2.56 -12.30 17.19
N PRO A 107 -1.64 -12.97 17.91
CA PRO A 107 -1.07 -14.24 17.47
C PRO A 107 -2.17 -15.32 17.41
N LEU A 108 -2.18 -16.10 16.31
CA LEU A 108 -3.15 -17.18 16.11
C LEU A 108 -2.47 -18.54 16.22
N PRO A 109 -3.18 -19.57 16.75
CA PRO A 109 -2.64 -20.90 16.87
C PRO A 109 -2.43 -21.58 15.52
N GLY A 110 -1.37 -22.35 15.43
CA GLY A 110 -1.08 -23.21 14.30
C GLY A 110 -0.10 -22.60 13.29
N LYS A 111 0.56 -23.53 12.62
CA LYS A 111 1.58 -23.26 11.61
C LYS A 111 1.37 -24.22 10.44
N LEU A 112 1.34 -23.70 9.22
CA LEU A 112 1.15 -24.47 8.00
C LEU A 112 2.47 -25.09 7.54
N TRP A 113 3.53 -24.25 7.48
CA TRP A 113 4.90 -24.70 7.22
C TRP A 113 5.90 -23.76 7.86
N GLN A 114 7.06 -24.32 8.13
CA GLN A 114 8.25 -23.60 8.57
C GLN A 114 9.47 -24.31 7.99
N LEU A 115 10.22 -23.61 7.16
CA LEU A 115 11.50 -24.09 6.65
C LEU A 115 12.62 -23.77 7.64
N PRO A 116 13.64 -24.63 7.78
CA PRO A 116 14.83 -24.31 8.55
C PRO A 116 15.46 -23.00 8.04
N SER A 117 15.82 -22.10 8.95
CA SER A 117 16.24 -20.71 8.62
C SER A 117 17.40 -20.64 7.62
N HIS A 118 18.33 -21.62 7.66
CA HIS A 118 19.50 -21.68 6.79
C HIS A 118 19.32 -22.61 5.58
N SER A 119 18.10 -23.13 5.35
CA SER A 119 17.84 -23.95 4.17
C SER A 119 17.84 -23.10 2.90
N MET A 120 18.29 -23.68 1.79
CA MET A 120 18.24 -23.02 0.49
C MET A 120 16.81 -22.53 0.15
N GLY A 121 15.79 -23.31 0.50
CA GLY A 121 14.38 -22.93 0.29
C GLY A 121 13.99 -21.67 1.08
N ALA A 122 14.39 -21.57 2.36
CA ALA A 122 14.12 -20.38 3.17
C ALA A 122 14.83 -19.15 2.62
N ILE A 123 16.08 -19.28 2.20
CA ILE A 123 16.86 -18.19 1.59
C ILE A 123 16.18 -17.69 0.31
N LEU A 124 15.82 -18.61 -0.60
CA LEU A 124 15.16 -18.26 -1.86
C LEU A 124 13.81 -17.55 -1.63
N LEU A 125 12.98 -18.06 -0.69
CA LEU A 125 11.69 -17.40 -0.39
C LEU A 125 11.89 -16.02 0.21
N ASN A 126 12.87 -15.83 1.09
CA ASN A 126 13.20 -14.51 1.64
C ASN A 126 13.70 -13.54 0.56
N ILE A 127 14.51 -13.99 -0.40
CA ILE A 127 14.97 -13.17 -1.53
C ILE A 127 13.78 -12.76 -2.37
N ILE A 128 12.90 -13.69 -2.75
CA ILE A 128 11.72 -13.38 -3.58
C ILE A 128 10.78 -12.43 -2.85
N GLY A 129 10.49 -12.67 -1.56
CA GLY A 129 9.68 -11.78 -0.73
C GLY A 129 10.30 -10.38 -0.61
N GLY A 130 11.62 -10.29 -0.43
CA GLY A 130 12.38 -9.04 -0.43
C GLY A 130 12.29 -8.29 -1.76
N LEU A 131 12.38 -9.00 -2.90
CA LEU A 131 12.15 -8.40 -4.22
C LEU A 131 10.74 -7.83 -4.35
N GLY A 132 9.72 -8.47 -3.75
CA GLY A 132 8.36 -7.93 -3.68
C GLY A 132 8.33 -6.55 -3.02
N TRP A 133 9.00 -6.35 -1.89
CA TRP A 133 9.12 -5.05 -1.22
C TRP A 133 9.85 -4.01 -2.08
N ILE A 134 10.92 -4.42 -2.77
CA ILE A 134 11.67 -3.54 -3.69
C ILE A 134 10.76 -3.10 -4.84
N ILE A 135 10.00 -4.01 -5.46
CA ILE A 135 9.05 -3.69 -6.52
C ILE A 135 7.99 -2.70 -6.02
N CYS A 136 7.45 -2.93 -4.82
CA CYS A 136 6.47 -2.05 -4.20
C CYS A 136 7.01 -0.61 -4.06
N ILE A 137 8.18 -0.45 -3.44
CA ILE A 137 8.82 0.85 -3.24
C ILE A 137 9.19 1.51 -4.57
N ALA A 138 9.85 0.80 -5.47
CA ALA A 138 10.29 1.31 -6.77
C ALA A 138 9.10 1.79 -7.63
N SER A 139 7.95 1.10 -7.55
CA SER A 139 6.73 1.48 -8.27
C SER A 139 6.22 2.87 -7.90
N THR A 140 6.39 3.31 -6.65
CA THR A 140 5.96 4.65 -6.21
C THR A 140 6.77 5.75 -6.89
N PHE A 141 8.06 5.53 -7.16
CA PHE A 141 8.94 6.49 -7.84
C PHE A 141 8.70 6.54 -9.35
N MET A 142 8.14 5.50 -9.95
CA MET A 142 7.86 5.46 -11.38
C MET A 142 6.68 6.35 -11.79
N VAL A 143 5.77 6.63 -10.87
CA VAL A 143 4.66 7.60 -11.10
C VAL A 143 5.06 8.96 -10.54
N SER A 144 4.98 9.12 -9.25
CA SER A 144 5.49 10.27 -8.49
C SER A 144 5.36 9.98 -7.00
N HIS A 145 6.44 9.64 -6.36
CA HIS A 145 6.47 9.34 -4.92
C HIS A 145 5.92 10.50 -4.07
N THR A 146 6.37 11.71 -4.35
CA THR A 146 5.93 12.90 -3.59
C THR A 146 4.47 13.26 -3.79
N ASP A 147 3.93 13.02 -4.98
CA ASP A 147 2.51 13.26 -5.28
C ASP A 147 1.62 12.19 -4.63
N LEU A 148 2.06 10.93 -4.66
CA LEU A 148 1.38 9.81 -4.05
C LEU A 148 1.14 10.02 -2.55
N TYR A 149 2.10 10.64 -1.84
CA TYR A 149 2.06 10.85 -0.40
C TYR A 149 1.70 12.28 0.05
N GLY A 150 1.26 13.15 -0.86
CA GLY A 150 0.74 14.48 -0.51
C GLY A 150 1.80 15.57 -0.34
N LEU A 151 3.09 15.23 -0.40
CA LEU A 151 4.19 16.17 -0.23
C LEU A 151 4.21 17.24 -1.34
N ARG A 152 3.98 16.83 -2.60
CA ARG A 152 3.96 17.75 -3.75
C ARG A 152 2.80 18.73 -3.67
N GLN A 153 1.61 18.28 -3.27
CA GLN A 153 0.42 19.13 -3.10
C GLN A 153 0.70 20.24 -2.07
N SER A 154 1.26 19.87 -0.91
CA SER A 154 1.60 20.80 0.16
C SER A 154 2.73 21.73 -0.23
N TRP A 155 3.74 21.26 -0.95
CA TRP A 155 4.81 22.08 -1.47
C TRP A 155 4.33 23.12 -2.48
N LEU A 156 3.45 22.74 -3.42
CA LEU A 156 2.86 23.68 -4.37
C LEU A 156 2.02 24.74 -3.65
N GLN A 157 1.22 24.33 -2.65
CA GLN A 157 0.44 25.25 -1.84
C GLN A 157 1.33 26.21 -1.04
N TRP A 158 2.44 25.73 -0.47
CA TRP A 158 3.45 26.57 0.18
C TRP A 158 4.01 27.63 -0.78
N LYS A 159 4.32 27.24 -2.02
CA LYS A 159 4.82 28.13 -3.08
C LYS A 159 3.75 29.00 -3.72
N ASN A 160 2.51 29.00 -3.23
CA ASN A 160 1.37 29.68 -3.82
C ASN A 160 1.12 29.33 -5.29
N LYS A 161 1.34 28.05 -5.63
CA LYS A 161 1.09 27.50 -6.96
C LYS A 161 -0.13 26.60 -6.95
N ALA A 162 -0.94 26.66 -7.99
CA ALA A 162 -2.07 25.74 -8.16
C ALA A 162 -1.55 24.30 -8.30
N TYR A 163 -2.31 23.34 -7.75
CA TYR A 163 -2.03 21.94 -7.96
C TYR A 163 -2.34 21.56 -9.41
N THR A 164 -1.40 20.87 -10.04
CA THR A 164 -1.53 20.31 -11.39
C THR A 164 -1.44 18.79 -11.32
N HIS A 165 -2.41 18.10 -11.92
CA HIS A 165 -2.39 16.64 -12.01
C HIS A 165 -1.18 16.18 -12.82
N ILE A 166 -0.57 15.07 -12.37
CA ILE A 166 0.48 14.41 -13.14
C ILE A 166 -0.19 13.68 -14.30
N PRO A 167 0.27 13.90 -15.56
CA PRO A 167 -0.29 13.21 -16.71
C PRO A 167 -0.06 11.70 -16.57
N PHE A 168 -0.98 10.92 -17.12
CA PHE A 168 -0.84 9.46 -17.18
C PHE A 168 0.42 9.07 -17.95
N GLN A 169 1.20 8.14 -17.41
CA GLN A 169 2.47 7.71 -18.00
C GLN A 169 2.71 6.21 -17.77
N MET A 170 3.00 5.51 -18.85
CA MET A 170 3.48 4.13 -18.81
C MET A 170 5.00 4.09 -18.64
N ARG A 171 5.51 4.05 -17.39
CA ARG A 171 6.95 4.00 -17.11
C ARG A 171 7.35 2.75 -16.33
N GLY A 172 8.54 2.24 -16.58
CA GLY A 172 9.14 1.14 -15.81
C GLY A 172 8.19 -0.06 -15.70
N PHE A 173 7.89 -0.49 -14.48
CA PHE A 173 7.02 -1.65 -14.21
C PHE A 173 5.59 -1.47 -14.68
N TYR A 174 5.09 -0.24 -14.87
CA TYR A 174 3.76 0.02 -15.45
C TYR A 174 3.63 -0.35 -16.92
N LYS A 175 4.75 -0.67 -17.59
CA LYS A 175 4.74 -1.30 -18.92
C LYS A 175 4.50 -2.81 -18.86
N LEU A 176 4.82 -3.44 -17.74
CA LEU A 176 4.74 -4.89 -17.53
C LEU A 176 3.42 -5.32 -16.89
N THR A 177 2.93 -4.53 -15.94
CA THR A 177 1.66 -4.74 -15.24
C THR A 177 1.04 -3.40 -14.87
N ARG A 178 -0.31 -3.33 -14.84
CA ARG A 178 -1.02 -2.09 -14.50
C ARG A 178 -0.90 -1.71 -13.03
N HIS A 179 -0.71 -2.69 -12.14
CA HIS A 179 -0.64 -2.51 -10.70
C HIS A 179 0.65 -3.10 -10.10
N PRO A 180 1.84 -2.59 -10.49
CA PRO A 180 3.10 -3.18 -10.07
C PRO A 180 3.33 -3.11 -8.56
N MET A 181 2.86 -2.06 -7.88
CA MET A 181 2.92 -1.95 -6.42
C MET A 181 2.12 -3.07 -5.74
N MET A 182 0.92 -3.39 -6.25
CA MET A 182 0.10 -4.48 -5.74
C MET A 182 0.71 -5.85 -6.03
N THR A 183 1.34 -6.01 -7.19
CA THR A 183 2.14 -7.20 -7.54
C THR A 183 3.27 -7.38 -6.52
N GLY A 184 3.99 -6.30 -6.18
CA GLY A 184 5.03 -6.31 -5.16
C GLY A 184 4.52 -6.77 -3.79
N PHE A 185 3.38 -6.24 -3.35
CA PHE A 185 2.77 -6.68 -2.08
C PHE A 185 2.37 -8.16 -2.10
N LEU A 186 1.75 -8.65 -3.18
CA LEU A 186 1.39 -10.07 -3.28
C LEU A 186 2.62 -10.97 -3.20
N ILE A 187 3.71 -10.60 -3.87
CA ILE A 187 4.99 -11.33 -3.77
C ILE A 187 5.51 -11.28 -2.32
N ALA A 188 5.57 -10.10 -1.71
CA ALA A 188 6.09 -9.92 -0.34
C ALA A 188 5.29 -10.69 0.71
N PHE A 189 3.97 -10.84 0.53
CA PHE A 189 3.10 -11.53 1.48
C PHE A 189 3.20 -13.06 1.35
N TRP A 190 3.19 -13.57 0.12
CA TRP A 190 3.09 -15.01 -0.10
C TRP A 190 4.43 -15.75 -0.13
N PHE A 191 5.52 -15.09 -0.52
CA PHE A 191 6.85 -15.72 -0.53
C PHE A 191 7.52 -15.58 0.83
N THR A 192 7.28 -16.55 1.70
CA THR A 192 7.80 -16.62 3.07
C THR A 192 8.21 -18.04 3.45
N PRO A 193 9.32 -18.22 4.17
CA PRO A 193 9.70 -19.53 4.71
C PRO A 193 8.87 -19.97 5.91
N ASP A 194 8.10 -19.07 6.52
CA ASP A 194 7.30 -19.34 7.71
C ASP A 194 5.85 -18.86 7.49
N MET A 195 4.90 -19.79 7.44
CA MET A 195 3.48 -19.52 7.26
C MET A 195 2.70 -20.01 8.47
N THR A 196 2.42 -19.08 9.38
CA THR A 196 1.53 -19.29 10.52
C THR A 196 0.08 -19.08 10.11
N SER A 197 -0.88 -19.53 10.94
CA SER A 197 -2.31 -19.26 10.72
C SER A 197 -2.62 -17.76 10.68
N GLY A 198 -1.95 -16.95 11.53
CA GLY A 198 -2.09 -15.50 11.53
C GLY A 198 -1.61 -14.89 10.22
N ARG A 199 -0.45 -15.32 9.72
CA ARG A 199 0.08 -14.87 8.44
C ARG A 199 -0.81 -15.27 7.27
N LEU A 200 -1.33 -16.50 7.29
CA LEU A 200 -2.26 -16.96 6.26
C LEU A 200 -3.53 -16.12 6.25
N LEU A 201 -4.13 -15.86 7.43
CA LEU A 201 -5.30 -14.98 7.55
C LEU A 201 -5.02 -13.60 6.95
N PHE A 202 -3.88 -12.98 7.32
CA PHE A 202 -3.43 -11.69 6.77
C PHE A 202 -3.29 -11.75 5.25
N ASN A 203 -2.58 -12.75 4.73
CA ASN A 203 -2.30 -12.88 3.30
C ASN A 203 -3.59 -13.06 2.49
N ILE A 204 -4.52 -13.90 2.94
CA ILE A 204 -5.82 -14.09 2.29
C ILE A 204 -6.63 -12.80 2.32
N GLY A 205 -6.79 -12.18 3.49
CA GLY A 205 -7.58 -10.96 3.64
C GLY A 205 -7.02 -9.81 2.82
N MET A 206 -5.69 -9.59 2.84
CA MET A 206 -5.05 -8.56 2.05
C MET A 206 -5.05 -8.87 0.54
N THR A 207 -5.00 -10.13 0.15
CA THR A 207 -5.15 -10.52 -1.26
C THR A 207 -6.55 -10.16 -1.77
N ILE A 208 -7.61 -10.51 -1.02
CA ILE A 208 -9.00 -10.14 -1.35
C ILE A 208 -9.10 -8.62 -1.42
N TYR A 209 -8.56 -7.91 -0.44
CA TYR A 209 -8.55 -6.45 -0.39
C TYR A 209 -7.83 -5.82 -1.59
N ILE A 210 -6.66 -6.33 -1.97
CA ILE A 210 -5.90 -5.85 -3.13
C ILE A 210 -6.73 -5.99 -4.42
N PHE A 211 -7.32 -7.15 -4.68
CA PHE A 211 -8.12 -7.34 -5.89
C PHE A 211 -9.38 -6.48 -5.91
N TRP A 212 -10.03 -6.30 -4.75
CA TRP A 212 -11.14 -5.38 -4.59
C TRP A 212 -10.72 -3.93 -4.82
N GLY A 213 -9.59 -3.50 -4.23
CA GLY A 213 -9.03 -2.16 -4.41
C GLY A 213 -8.69 -1.87 -5.88
N ILE A 214 -8.03 -2.81 -6.56
CA ILE A 214 -7.75 -2.73 -8.01
C ILE A 214 -9.04 -2.56 -8.82
N TYR A 215 -10.07 -3.35 -8.51
CA TYR A 215 -11.36 -3.26 -9.20
C TYR A 215 -11.97 -1.85 -9.08
N LEU A 216 -11.98 -1.30 -7.88
CA LEU A 216 -12.50 0.04 -7.62
C LEU A 216 -11.63 1.14 -8.27
N GLU A 217 -10.30 1.02 -8.19
CA GLU A 217 -9.36 1.96 -8.81
C GLU A 217 -9.51 2.00 -10.34
N GLU A 218 -9.65 0.83 -10.99
CA GLU A 218 -9.86 0.76 -12.44
C GLU A 218 -11.19 1.38 -12.90
N ILE A 219 -12.23 1.38 -12.04
CA ILE A 219 -13.48 2.11 -12.33
C ILE A 219 -13.21 3.61 -12.37
N ASP A 220 -12.57 4.17 -11.33
CA ASP A 220 -12.27 5.59 -11.24
C ASP A 220 -11.30 6.05 -12.37
N LEU A 221 -10.30 5.22 -12.72
CA LEU A 221 -9.35 5.51 -13.78
C LEU A 221 -10.01 5.50 -15.18
N LYS A 222 -10.96 4.59 -15.43
CA LYS A 222 -11.75 4.60 -16.68
C LYS A 222 -12.58 5.87 -16.82
N GLU A 223 -13.19 6.32 -15.71
CA GLU A 223 -13.98 7.56 -15.69
C GLU A 223 -13.09 8.79 -15.90
N THR A 224 -11.91 8.83 -15.25
CA THR A 224 -11.03 10.01 -15.24
C THR A 224 -10.19 10.13 -16.52
N LEU A 225 -9.61 9.03 -17.01
CA LEU A 225 -8.67 9.01 -18.15
C LEU A 225 -9.32 8.60 -19.48
N GLY A 226 -10.54 8.05 -19.46
CA GLY A 226 -11.29 7.73 -20.65
C GLY A 226 -10.56 6.82 -21.64
N LYS A 227 -10.45 7.27 -22.89
CA LYS A 227 -9.87 6.51 -24.02
C LYS A 227 -8.42 6.07 -23.75
N GLU A 228 -7.61 6.92 -23.15
CA GLU A 228 -6.19 6.64 -22.88
C GLU A 228 -6.03 5.40 -21.97
N TYR A 229 -6.85 5.32 -20.90
CA TYR A 229 -6.82 4.17 -20.02
C TYR A 229 -7.39 2.90 -20.66
N HIS A 230 -8.41 3.03 -21.53
CA HIS A 230 -8.94 1.88 -22.27
C HIS A 230 -7.90 1.25 -23.22
N GLU A 231 -7.08 2.06 -23.87
CA GLU A 231 -5.98 1.54 -24.71
C GLU A 231 -4.88 0.87 -23.86
N TYR A 232 -4.63 1.39 -22.66
CA TYR A 232 -3.71 0.78 -21.70
C TYR A 232 -4.19 -0.59 -21.23
N LEU A 233 -5.49 -0.73 -20.93
CA LEU A 233 -6.11 -2.01 -20.53
C LEU A 233 -5.92 -3.13 -21.58
N LYS A 234 -5.95 -2.78 -22.86
CA LYS A 234 -5.76 -3.75 -23.95
C LYS A 234 -4.32 -4.27 -24.04
N LYS A 235 -3.34 -3.43 -23.71
CA LYS A 235 -1.91 -3.69 -23.90
C LYS A 235 -1.24 -4.33 -22.70
N VAL A 236 -1.61 -3.92 -21.49
CA VAL A 236 -0.89 -4.28 -20.26
C VAL A 236 -1.77 -5.12 -19.34
N PRO A 237 -1.31 -6.28 -18.85
CA PRO A 237 -2.06 -7.13 -17.93
C PRO A 237 -2.20 -6.50 -16.53
N LYS A 238 -3.16 -7.00 -15.74
CA LYS A 238 -3.51 -6.45 -14.42
C LYS A 238 -2.39 -6.64 -13.38
N ILE A 239 -1.95 -7.87 -13.15
CA ILE A 239 -1.00 -8.25 -12.07
C ILE A 239 0.17 -9.06 -12.62
N ILE A 240 -0.09 -10.15 -13.35
CA ILE A 240 0.94 -11.07 -13.83
C ILE A 240 1.47 -10.56 -15.17
N PRO A 241 2.78 -10.23 -15.28
CA PRO A 241 3.37 -9.81 -16.55
C PRO A 241 3.18 -10.87 -17.64
N LYS A 242 2.77 -10.45 -18.84
CA LYS A 242 2.81 -11.33 -19.99
C LYS A 242 4.24 -11.41 -20.49
N LEU A 243 4.85 -12.58 -20.46
CA LEU A 243 6.18 -12.88 -21.01
C LEU A 243 6.13 -13.00 -22.56
N SER A 244 5.23 -12.27 -23.23
CA SER A 244 5.11 -12.32 -24.69
C SER A 244 6.19 -11.44 -25.33
N LYS A 245 7.00 -12.04 -26.22
CA LYS A 245 8.14 -11.41 -26.92
C LYS A 245 7.80 -10.37 -27.98
N ASN A 246 6.52 -10.06 -28.26
CA ASN A 246 6.14 -9.27 -29.45
C ASN A 246 5.09 -8.19 -29.18
N HIS A 247 5.45 -7.06 -28.51
CA HIS A 247 4.56 -5.89 -28.56
C HIS A 247 5.26 -4.53 -28.37
N TYR A 248 6.55 -4.44 -28.71
CA TYR A 248 7.22 -3.13 -28.81
C TYR A 248 7.81 -2.95 -30.22
N LYS A 249 6.95 -2.68 -31.21
CA LYS A 249 7.31 -2.00 -32.43
C LYS A 249 6.53 -0.70 -32.53
#